data_d53dbfe2aa41314719887f98188fb2b6
#
_entry.id   d53dbfe2aa41314719887f98188fb2b6
#
_cell.length_a   1.000
_cell.length_b   1.000
_cell.length_c   1.000
_cell.angle_alpha   90.00
_cell.angle_beta   90.00
_cell.angle_gamma   90.00
#
_symmetry.space_group_name_H-M   'P 1'
#
loop_
_entity.id
_entity.type
_entity.pdbx_description
1 polymer ?
#
loop_
_entity_poly.entity_id
_entity_poly.type
_entity_poly.pdbx_seq_one_letter_code
_entity_poly.pdbx_strand_id
1 'polypeptide(L)'
;MSHSGVLHEYAPRLVAFEFTSPEKPNKPNSLIFVGGLTDGFSTVPYVAPLAKVLEPTEWSVFSILLSSSYNGFGVSSLDLDVEEIAQCVQFIRKLKGESGKVVVMGHSTGSQDVMHYLYSPNPLSKNSDFDISLKYLTRPKLDGAIIQAPVSDREAVKHLIKTSHRPNEAQSAYDELVSAAKRQPWTEDKVESILPMNLTGLLGLPGDAPLSARRFLSLVSPDSPQNPAQDDLFSSDLTDKRHQETFGQIGSRGILSSKSKFLVLYSGNDEYCPPWVDKEALLQRWQQATEAGGVSWDAENGGIVHGAIHNADGNGQEDLIGRVARYLQSI
;
A
#
# COMPACT_ATOMS: atom_id res chain seq x y z
N MET A 1 15.39 -9.25 -17.32
CA MET A 1 16.65 -8.83 -16.65
C MET A 1 16.89 -9.77 -15.47
N SER A 2 18.15 -9.98 -15.05
CA SER A 2 18.48 -10.75 -13.85
C SER A 2 18.99 -9.79 -12.77
N HIS A 3 18.69 -10.11 -11.50
CA HIS A 3 19.12 -9.32 -10.36
C HIS A 3 19.87 -10.20 -9.36
N SER A 4 20.97 -9.70 -8.82
CA SER A 4 21.70 -10.37 -7.75
C SER A 4 21.00 -10.14 -6.43
N GLY A 5 20.87 -11.18 -5.61
CA GLY A 5 20.19 -11.06 -4.33
C GLY A 5 20.03 -12.38 -3.60
N VAL A 6 19.35 -12.32 -2.46
CA VAL A 6 19.03 -13.47 -1.62
C VAL A 6 17.52 -13.57 -1.46
N LEU A 7 16.97 -14.75 -1.68
CA LEU A 7 15.57 -15.05 -1.38
C LEU A 7 15.48 -15.58 0.05
N HIS A 8 14.71 -14.90 0.88
CA HIS A 8 14.44 -15.27 2.26
C HIS A 8 13.00 -15.77 2.40
N GLU A 9 12.78 -16.86 3.11
CA GLU A 9 11.46 -17.23 3.61
C GLU A 9 11.29 -16.59 5.00
N TYR A 10 10.46 -15.54 5.11
CA TYR A 10 10.27 -14.81 6.36
C TYR A 10 9.12 -15.37 7.23
N ALA A 11 8.20 -16.09 6.58
CA ALA A 11 7.17 -16.88 7.21
C ALA A 11 6.79 -18.05 6.28
N PRO A 12 6.09 -19.09 6.75
CA PRO A 12 5.70 -20.21 5.89
C PRO A 12 4.98 -19.73 4.62
N ARG A 13 5.55 -20.04 3.45
CA ARG A 13 5.06 -19.68 2.11
C ARG A 13 5.18 -18.17 1.76
N LEU A 14 5.75 -17.36 2.62
CA LEU A 14 5.95 -15.93 2.39
C LEU A 14 7.45 -15.65 2.23
N VAL A 15 7.79 -14.95 1.15
CA VAL A 15 9.18 -14.73 0.76
C VAL A 15 9.47 -13.25 0.53
N ALA A 16 10.73 -12.87 0.76
CA ALA A 16 11.28 -11.57 0.47
C ALA A 16 12.56 -11.72 -0.34
N PHE A 17 12.69 -10.96 -1.41
CA PHE A 17 13.92 -10.89 -2.20
C PHE A 17 14.73 -9.67 -1.76
N GLU A 18 15.90 -9.92 -1.14
CA GLU A 18 16.86 -8.88 -0.78
C GLU A 18 17.81 -8.64 -1.95
N PHE A 19 17.79 -7.43 -2.50
CA PHE A 19 18.78 -6.99 -3.47
C PHE A 19 20.13 -6.80 -2.77
N THR A 20 21.13 -7.60 -3.13
CA THR A 20 22.47 -7.52 -2.56
C THR A 20 23.51 -7.57 -3.68
N SER A 21 24.71 -6.99 -3.40
CA SER A 21 25.86 -7.22 -4.26
C SER A 21 26.88 -8.12 -3.54
N PRO A 22 27.72 -8.86 -4.29
CA PRO A 22 28.80 -9.64 -3.69
C PRO A 22 29.79 -8.78 -2.86
N GLU A 23 29.87 -7.49 -3.19
CA GLU A 23 30.82 -6.55 -2.56
C GLU A 23 30.33 -6.05 -1.19
N LYS A 24 28.98 -5.94 -1.01
CA LYS A 24 28.34 -5.53 0.25
C LYS A 24 27.16 -6.42 0.59
N PRO A 25 27.38 -7.69 0.99
CA PRO A 25 26.30 -8.63 1.22
C PRO A 25 25.49 -8.34 2.49
N ASN A 26 26.09 -7.66 3.49
CA ASN A 26 25.47 -7.44 4.79
C ASN A 26 25.36 -5.96 5.10
N LYS A 27 24.21 -5.36 4.79
CA LYS A 27 23.89 -3.98 5.15
C LYS A 27 22.99 -3.95 6.38
N PRO A 28 23.23 -3.03 7.34
CA PRO A 28 22.46 -3.01 8.58
C PRO A 28 21.02 -2.54 8.40
N ASN A 29 20.78 -1.61 7.46
CA ASN A 29 19.48 -0.98 7.29
C ASN A 29 18.70 -1.60 6.14
N SER A 30 17.37 -1.61 6.25
CA SER A 30 16.49 -2.28 5.32
C SER A 30 15.32 -1.39 4.91
N LEU A 31 15.12 -1.26 3.60
CA LEU A 31 13.91 -0.72 2.98
C LEU A 31 13.05 -1.89 2.51
N ILE A 32 11.90 -2.09 3.12
CA ILE A 32 10.92 -3.09 2.71
C ILE A 32 9.99 -2.45 1.69
N PHE A 33 9.93 -3.01 0.50
CA PHE A 33 9.02 -2.58 -0.56
C PHE A 33 7.80 -3.50 -0.63
N VAL A 34 6.61 -2.89 -0.57
CA VAL A 34 5.30 -3.51 -0.68
C VAL A 34 4.67 -3.06 -1.99
N GLY A 35 4.41 -3.98 -2.90
CA GLY A 35 3.75 -3.70 -4.18
C GLY A 35 2.26 -3.38 -4.02
N GLY A 36 1.64 -2.94 -5.11
CA GLY A 36 0.21 -2.67 -5.18
C GLY A 36 -0.63 -3.83 -5.67
N LEU A 37 -1.84 -3.51 -6.09
CA LEU A 37 -2.79 -4.46 -6.66
C LEU A 37 -2.16 -5.19 -7.85
N THR A 38 -2.17 -6.51 -7.82
CA THR A 38 -1.53 -7.40 -8.82
C THR A 38 -0.01 -7.40 -8.86
N ASP A 39 0.65 -6.60 -8.05
CA ASP A 39 2.10 -6.57 -8.02
C ASP A 39 2.72 -7.80 -7.36
N GLY A 40 3.96 -8.04 -7.73
CA GLY A 40 4.82 -9.07 -7.19
C GLY A 40 6.28 -8.76 -7.48
N PHE A 41 7.13 -9.78 -7.56
CA PHE A 41 8.54 -9.56 -7.89
C PHE A 41 8.71 -8.99 -9.30
N SER A 42 9.50 -7.91 -9.39
CA SER A 42 9.88 -7.26 -10.66
C SER A 42 8.72 -6.68 -11.49
N THR A 43 7.54 -6.46 -10.90
CA THR A 43 6.42 -5.80 -11.59
C THR A 43 6.53 -4.29 -11.56
N VAL A 44 7.08 -3.72 -10.48
CA VAL A 44 7.26 -2.27 -10.34
C VAL A 44 8.66 -1.86 -10.82
N PRO A 45 8.77 -1.09 -11.92
CA PRO A 45 10.02 -0.92 -12.66
C PRO A 45 11.10 -0.12 -11.93
N TYR A 46 10.77 0.74 -10.97
CA TYR A 46 11.75 1.56 -10.25
C TYR A 46 12.44 0.84 -9.08
N VAL A 47 11.97 -0.33 -8.64
CA VAL A 47 12.50 -1.02 -7.45
C VAL A 47 13.95 -1.47 -7.65
N ALA A 48 14.26 -2.10 -8.78
CA ALA A 48 15.62 -2.52 -9.06
C ALA A 48 16.59 -1.35 -9.31
N PRO A 49 16.23 -0.29 -10.06
CA PRO A 49 16.99 0.95 -10.11
C PRO A 49 17.23 1.59 -8.74
N LEU A 50 16.21 1.64 -7.87
CA LEU A 50 16.36 2.13 -6.50
C LEU A 50 17.38 1.31 -5.71
N ALA A 51 17.29 -0.03 -5.79
CA ALA A 51 18.27 -0.92 -5.15
C ALA A 51 19.69 -0.67 -5.64
N LYS A 52 19.87 -0.39 -6.95
CA LYS A 52 21.16 -0.05 -7.54
C LYS A 52 21.70 1.31 -7.01
N VAL A 53 20.85 2.33 -6.88
CA VAL A 53 21.25 3.63 -6.30
C VAL A 53 21.64 3.49 -4.83
N LEU A 54 20.99 2.61 -4.10
CA LEU A 54 21.28 2.32 -2.69
C LEU A 54 22.48 1.35 -2.50
N GLU A 55 23.02 0.77 -3.57
CA GLU A 55 24.13 -0.19 -3.46
C GLU A 55 25.35 0.35 -2.70
N PRO A 56 25.85 1.59 -2.89
CA PRO A 56 26.99 2.12 -2.14
C PRO A 56 26.65 2.50 -0.70
N THR A 57 25.38 2.49 -0.30
CA THR A 57 24.92 2.92 1.03
C THR A 57 24.81 1.75 2.02
N GLU A 58 24.43 2.05 3.27
CA GLU A 58 24.16 1.06 4.32
C GLU A 58 22.71 0.49 4.24
N TRP A 59 21.97 0.74 3.15
CA TRP A 59 20.60 0.28 2.94
C TRP A 59 20.53 -0.85 1.93
N SER A 60 19.84 -1.95 2.27
CA SER A 60 19.37 -2.95 1.32
C SER A 60 17.87 -2.80 1.05
N VAL A 61 17.44 -3.20 -0.16
CA VAL A 61 16.03 -3.22 -0.54
C VAL A 61 15.52 -4.64 -0.48
N PHE A 62 14.42 -4.85 0.23
CA PHE A 62 13.66 -6.10 0.27
C PHE A 62 12.36 -5.91 -0.51
N SER A 63 12.17 -6.62 -1.61
CA SER A 63 10.86 -6.75 -2.25
C SER A 63 10.15 -7.93 -1.63
N ILE A 64 8.97 -7.73 -1.04
CA ILE A 64 8.25 -8.80 -0.35
C ILE A 64 7.05 -9.31 -1.15
N LEU A 65 6.73 -10.58 -0.99
CA LEU A 65 5.46 -11.14 -1.41
C LEU A 65 4.57 -11.35 -0.19
N LEU A 66 3.37 -10.82 -0.27
CA LEU A 66 2.26 -11.06 0.64
C LEU A 66 1.32 -12.11 0.05
N SER A 67 0.43 -12.65 0.84
CA SER A 67 -0.66 -13.51 0.33
C SER A 67 -1.54 -12.79 -0.69
N SER A 68 -1.61 -11.47 -0.60
CA SER A 68 -2.31 -10.59 -1.54
C SER A 68 -1.56 -10.32 -2.85
N SER A 69 -0.28 -10.70 -2.97
CA SER A 69 0.50 -10.45 -4.18
C SER A 69 -0.10 -11.16 -5.40
N TYR A 70 0.14 -10.59 -6.59
CA TYR A 70 -0.42 -11.06 -7.87
C TYR A 70 -1.95 -11.14 -7.80
N ASN A 71 -2.54 -12.28 -8.12
CA ASN A 71 -3.99 -12.49 -8.10
C ASN A 71 -4.58 -12.74 -6.70
N GLY A 72 -3.74 -12.76 -5.64
CA GLY A 72 -4.18 -12.97 -4.26
C GLY A 72 -4.93 -11.79 -3.64
N PHE A 73 -4.78 -10.58 -4.19
CA PHE A 73 -5.38 -9.36 -3.64
C PHE A 73 -6.89 -9.44 -3.45
N GLY A 74 -7.57 -10.15 -4.33
CA GLY A 74 -9.03 -10.20 -4.34
C GLY A 74 -9.64 -11.07 -3.24
N VAL A 75 -8.82 -11.88 -2.56
CA VAL A 75 -9.24 -12.78 -1.47
C VAL A 75 -8.44 -12.53 -0.17
N SER A 76 -7.69 -11.45 -0.11
CA SER A 76 -6.96 -10.96 1.06
C SER A 76 -7.67 -9.79 1.74
N SER A 77 -7.03 -9.22 2.74
CA SER A 77 -7.47 -8.02 3.46
C SER A 77 -6.26 -7.18 3.91
N LEU A 78 -6.45 -5.87 4.14
CA LEU A 78 -5.40 -5.02 4.71
C LEU A 78 -4.94 -5.53 6.09
N ASP A 79 -5.84 -6.13 6.87
CA ASP A 79 -5.48 -6.69 8.18
C ASP A 79 -4.48 -7.84 8.03
N LEU A 80 -4.70 -8.75 7.05
CA LEU A 80 -3.76 -9.85 6.78
C LEU A 80 -2.43 -9.32 6.24
N ASP A 81 -2.47 -8.38 5.30
CA ASP A 81 -1.28 -7.79 4.70
C ASP A 81 -0.41 -7.11 5.78
N VAL A 82 -1.02 -6.39 6.71
CA VAL A 82 -0.34 -5.75 7.85
C VAL A 82 0.30 -6.79 8.79
N GLU A 83 -0.37 -7.92 9.06
CA GLU A 83 0.19 -9.02 9.86
C GLU A 83 1.41 -9.65 9.17
N GLU A 84 1.35 -9.86 7.85
CA GLU A 84 2.45 -10.42 7.09
C GLU A 84 3.63 -9.45 6.96
N ILE A 85 3.37 -8.14 6.79
CA ILE A 85 4.41 -7.10 6.87
C ILE A 85 5.06 -7.11 8.26
N ALA A 86 4.26 -7.25 9.34
CA ALA A 86 4.82 -7.31 10.69
C ALA A 86 5.73 -8.53 10.89
N GLN A 87 5.38 -9.69 10.33
CA GLN A 87 6.23 -10.88 10.33
C GLN A 87 7.55 -10.63 9.58
N CYS A 88 7.48 -9.96 8.43
CA CYS A 88 8.67 -9.61 7.66
C CYS A 88 9.57 -8.64 8.44
N VAL A 89 9.03 -7.61 9.06
CA VAL A 89 9.79 -6.67 9.91
C VAL A 89 10.47 -7.40 11.07
N GLN A 90 9.76 -8.30 11.76
CA GLN A 90 10.34 -9.12 12.83
C GLN A 90 11.48 -10.01 12.31
N PHE A 91 11.28 -10.65 11.17
CA PHE A 91 12.31 -11.47 10.53
C PHE A 91 13.56 -10.66 10.20
N ILE A 92 13.40 -9.48 9.57
CA ILE A 92 14.53 -8.61 9.19
C ILE A 92 15.29 -8.11 10.43
N ARG A 93 14.60 -7.70 11.50
CA ARG A 93 15.26 -7.32 12.75
C ARG A 93 16.05 -8.46 13.36
N LYS A 94 15.52 -9.68 13.31
CA LYS A 94 16.28 -10.86 13.76
C LYS A 94 17.49 -11.16 12.84
N LEU A 95 17.34 -10.97 11.53
CA LEU A 95 18.39 -11.22 10.54
C LEU A 95 19.53 -10.19 10.61
N LYS A 96 19.18 -8.89 10.72
CA LYS A 96 20.11 -7.76 10.63
C LYS A 96 20.55 -7.23 12.00
N GLY A 97 19.88 -7.63 13.07
CA GLY A 97 20.05 -7.11 14.44
C GLY A 97 19.14 -5.92 14.74
N GLU A 98 18.86 -5.72 16.02
CA GLU A 98 17.90 -4.71 16.52
C GLU A 98 18.37 -3.26 16.31
N SER A 99 19.67 -3.03 16.07
CA SER A 99 20.23 -1.70 15.82
C SER A 99 20.03 -1.21 14.38
N GLY A 100 19.73 -2.12 13.44
CA GLY A 100 19.45 -1.78 12.06
C GLY A 100 18.13 -1.02 11.92
N LYS A 101 18.11 -0.03 11.01
CA LYS A 101 16.88 0.72 10.71
C LYS A 101 15.99 -0.04 9.73
N VAL A 102 14.69 0.04 9.91
CA VAL A 102 13.70 -0.58 9.03
C VAL A 102 12.69 0.47 8.59
N VAL A 103 12.62 0.67 7.28
CA VAL A 103 11.64 1.54 6.60
C VAL A 103 10.73 0.67 5.74
N VAL A 104 9.43 0.95 5.75
CA VAL A 104 8.48 0.32 4.83
C VAL A 104 8.02 1.32 3.80
N MET A 105 8.05 0.93 2.54
CA MET A 105 7.58 1.71 1.39
C MET A 105 6.49 0.94 0.66
N GLY A 106 5.31 1.54 0.55
CA GLY A 106 4.19 1.00 -0.23
C GLY A 106 4.03 1.72 -1.56
N HIS A 107 3.67 0.95 -2.58
CA HIS A 107 3.28 1.45 -3.90
C HIS A 107 1.81 1.16 -4.15
N SER A 108 1.04 2.14 -4.68
CA SER A 108 -0.38 1.95 -5.01
C SER A 108 -1.18 1.44 -3.80
N THR A 109 -1.88 0.30 -3.90
CA THR A 109 -2.55 -0.35 -2.77
C THR A 109 -1.58 -0.74 -1.64
N GLY A 110 -0.30 -0.98 -1.92
CA GLY A 110 0.72 -1.09 -0.88
C GLY A 110 0.85 0.15 0.00
N SER A 111 0.42 1.32 -0.51
CA SER A 111 0.31 2.55 0.30
C SER A 111 -0.82 2.45 1.33
N GLN A 112 -1.94 1.76 1.02
CA GLN A 112 -2.99 1.45 1.99
C GLN A 112 -2.45 0.51 3.07
N ASP A 113 -1.64 -0.50 2.70
CA ASP A 113 -1.02 -1.42 3.67
C ASP A 113 -0.10 -0.67 4.63
N VAL A 114 0.76 0.22 4.12
CA VAL A 114 1.63 1.06 4.96
C VAL A 114 0.81 1.97 5.88
N MET A 115 -0.21 2.63 5.34
CA MET A 115 -1.10 3.47 6.15
C MET A 115 -1.79 2.64 7.22
N HIS A 116 -2.36 1.49 6.85
CA HIS A 116 -3.06 0.61 7.79
C HIS A 116 -2.13 0.06 8.87
N TYR A 117 -0.87 -0.26 8.51
CA TYR A 117 0.17 -0.62 9.46
C TYR A 117 0.40 0.47 10.51
N LEU A 118 0.37 1.74 10.10
CA LEU A 118 0.70 2.88 10.96
C LEU A 118 -0.45 3.32 11.85
N TYR A 119 -1.70 3.40 11.33
CA TYR A 119 -2.80 4.04 12.05
C TYR A 119 -3.74 3.07 12.77
N SER A 120 -3.83 1.81 12.34
CA SER A 120 -4.75 0.86 12.96
C SER A 120 -4.34 0.48 14.39
N PRO A 121 -5.25 -0.07 15.23
CA PRO A 121 -4.90 -0.56 16.57
C PRO A 121 -3.72 -1.52 16.54
N ASN A 122 -2.88 -1.53 17.59
CA ASN A 122 -1.72 -2.42 17.68
C ASN A 122 -1.71 -3.18 19.01
N PRO A 123 -1.94 -4.50 19.04
CA PRO A 123 -2.32 -5.35 17.89
C PRO A 123 -3.66 -4.97 17.28
N LEU A 124 -4.00 -5.56 16.12
CA LEU A 124 -5.31 -5.38 15.51
C LEU A 124 -6.43 -5.79 16.46
N SER A 125 -7.59 -5.15 16.34
CA SER A 125 -8.74 -5.48 17.18
C SER A 125 -9.28 -6.87 16.82
N LYS A 126 -9.49 -7.72 17.84
CA LYS A 126 -10.08 -9.07 17.66
C LYS A 126 -11.51 -9.09 17.13
N ASN A 127 -12.14 -7.91 16.99
CA ASN A 127 -13.45 -7.78 16.37
C ASN A 127 -13.39 -7.67 14.84
N SER A 128 -12.21 -7.76 14.24
CA SER A 128 -12.08 -7.98 12.79
C SER A 128 -12.35 -9.46 12.49
N ASP A 129 -13.63 -9.83 12.56
CA ASP A 129 -14.12 -11.21 12.69
C ASP A 129 -14.01 -12.05 11.40
N PHE A 130 -13.22 -11.62 10.42
CA PHE A 130 -13.32 -12.22 9.08
C PHE A 130 -12.11 -13.00 8.64
N ASP A 131 -10.98 -12.87 9.33
CA ASP A 131 -9.76 -13.51 8.88
C ASP A 131 -9.18 -14.43 9.97
N ILE A 132 -9.48 -15.72 9.85
CA ILE A 132 -8.98 -16.77 10.74
C ILE A 132 -7.45 -16.92 10.65
N SER A 133 -6.82 -16.33 9.62
CA SER A 133 -5.37 -16.34 9.43
C SER A 133 -4.66 -15.29 10.27
N LEU A 134 -5.39 -14.30 10.81
CA LEU A 134 -4.80 -13.24 11.66
C LEU A 134 -4.21 -13.83 12.95
N LYS A 135 -2.98 -13.44 13.23
CA LYS A 135 -2.27 -13.82 14.46
C LYS A 135 -2.38 -12.76 15.56
N TYR A 136 -2.91 -11.58 15.23
CA TYR A 136 -3.01 -10.42 16.12
C TYR A 136 -1.66 -10.04 16.74
N LEU A 137 -0.63 -10.00 15.90
CA LEU A 137 0.72 -9.66 16.31
C LEU A 137 0.81 -8.20 16.75
N THR A 138 1.58 -7.96 17.79
CA THR A 138 2.06 -6.60 18.06
C THR A 138 3.06 -6.22 16.98
N ARG A 139 2.68 -5.24 16.15
CA ARG A 139 3.53 -4.79 15.05
C ARG A 139 4.78 -4.10 15.57
N PRO A 140 5.97 -4.46 15.06
CA PRO A 140 7.21 -3.77 15.39
C PRO A 140 7.17 -2.29 14.98
N LYS A 141 7.94 -1.48 15.72
CA LYS A 141 8.18 -0.08 15.34
C LYS A 141 8.98 0.00 14.05
N LEU A 142 8.69 1.04 13.26
CA LEU A 142 9.41 1.41 12.05
C LEU A 142 10.27 2.65 12.30
N ASP A 143 11.39 2.72 11.62
CA ASP A 143 12.29 3.87 11.65
C ASP A 143 11.93 4.90 10.57
N GLY A 144 11.05 4.54 9.63
CA GLY A 144 10.49 5.41 8.62
C GLY A 144 9.37 4.73 7.85
N ALA A 145 8.58 5.53 7.14
CA ALA A 145 7.50 5.04 6.29
C ALA A 145 7.33 5.92 5.05
N ILE A 146 7.08 5.28 3.92
CA ILE A 146 6.93 5.92 2.61
C ILE A 146 5.66 5.38 1.96
N ILE A 147 4.83 6.26 1.41
CA ILE A 147 3.76 5.88 0.48
C ILE A 147 4.01 6.53 -0.88
N GLN A 148 3.85 5.76 -1.95
CA GLN A 148 4.07 6.19 -3.32
C GLN A 148 2.85 5.85 -4.18
N ALA A 149 2.44 6.81 -5.02
CA ALA A 149 1.23 6.74 -5.84
C ALA A 149 -0.03 6.34 -5.03
N PRO A 150 -0.32 7.01 -3.90
CA PRO A 150 -1.46 6.70 -3.05
C PRO A 150 -2.77 7.18 -3.70
N VAL A 151 -3.25 6.44 -4.70
CA VAL A 151 -4.51 6.71 -5.40
C VAL A 151 -5.68 6.00 -4.73
N SER A 152 -6.88 6.54 -4.90
CA SER A 152 -8.12 5.92 -4.43
C SER A 152 -8.61 4.88 -5.42
N ASP A 153 -8.69 3.60 -5.00
CA ASP A 153 -9.29 2.53 -5.82
C ASP A 153 -10.74 2.86 -6.19
N ARG A 154 -11.51 3.42 -5.24
CA ARG A 154 -12.89 3.84 -5.47
C ARG A 154 -13.00 4.88 -6.58
N GLU A 155 -12.17 5.92 -6.55
CA GLU A 155 -12.21 6.97 -7.56
C GLU A 155 -11.63 6.49 -8.90
N ALA A 156 -10.59 5.64 -8.86
CA ALA A 156 -10.04 5.00 -10.05
C ALA A 156 -11.10 4.13 -10.76
N VAL A 157 -11.82 3.26 -10.04
CA VAL A 157 -12.91 2.46 -10.62
C VAL A 157 -14.01 3.34 -11.20
N LYS A 158 -14.44 4.40 -10.50
CA LYS A 158 -15.42 5.36 -11.04
C LYS A 158 -14.91 6.04 -12.31
N HIS A 159 -13.63 6.34 -12.38
CA HIS A 159 -13.02 6.94 -13.57
C HIS A 159 -12.97 5.94 -14.74
N LEU A 160 -12.53 4.72 -14.48
CA LEU A 160 -12.49 3.64 -15.48
C LEU A 160 -13.86 3.33 -16.07
N ILE A 161 -14.91 3.27 -15.23
CA ILE A 161 -16.29 3.11 -15.70
C ILE A 161 -16.68 4.23 -16.67
N LYS A 162 -16.42 5.49 -16.31
CA LYS A 162 -16.77 6.66 -17.13
C LYS A 162 -16.01 6.72 -18.45
N THR A 163 -14.76 6.26 -18.48
CA THR A 163 -13.86 6.29 -19.65
C THR A 163 -13.86 4.98 -20.43
N SER A 164 -14.58 3.97 -19.99
CA SER A 164 -14.73 2.68 -20.66
C SER A 164 -15.31 2.86 -22.08
N HIS A 165 -14.93 1.97 -22.98
CA HIS A 165 -15.59 1.86 -24.32
C HIS A 165 -17.07 1.46 -24.23
N ARG A 166 -17.50 0.88 -23.10
CA ARG A 166 -18.87 0.44 -22.80
C ARG A 166 -19.33 0.95 -21.43
N PRO A 167 -19.48 2.28 -21.24
CA PRO A 167 -19.69 2.87 -19.92
C PRO A 167 -21.01 2.43 -19.27
N ASN A 168 -22.08 2.24 -20.04
CA ASN A 168 -23.37 1.79 -19.53
C ASN A 168 -23.33 0.32 -19.04
N GLU A 169 -22.61 -0.55 -19.76
CA GLU A 169 -22.41 -1.94 -19.34
C GLU A 169 -21.54 -2.01 -18.08
N ALA A 170 -20.47 -1.22 -18.03
CA ALA A 170 -19.61 -1.13 -16.87
C ALA A 170 -20.36 -0.61 -15.62
N GLN A 171 -21.20 0.42 -15.78
CA GLN A 171 -22.04 0.93 -14.70
C GLN A 171 -23.05 -0.11 -14.23
N SER A 172 -23.73 -0.81 -15.16
CA SER A 172 -24.67 -1.87 -14.82
C SER A 172 -23.98 -3.02 -14.07
N ALA A 173 -22.77 -3.41 -14.52
CA ALA A 173 -21.98 -4.43 -13.82
C ALA A 173 -21.57 -3.97 -12.41
N TYR A 174 -21.18 -2.72 -12.22
CA TYR A 174 -20.88 -2.15 -10.91
C TYR A 174 -22.09 -2.24 -9.96
N ASP A 175 -23.26 -1.80 -10.42
CA ASP A 175 -24.49 -1.80 -9.61
C ASP A 175 -24.91 -3.21 -9.24
N GLU A 176 -24.79 -4.17 -10.17
CA GLU A 176 -25.07 -5.59 -9.93
C GLU A 176 -24.08 -6.18 -8.91
N LEU A 177 -22.77 -5.93 -9.06
CA LEU A 177 -21.72 -6.43 -8.16
C LEU A 177 -21.89 -5.88 -6.74
N VAL A 178 -22.13 -4.55 -6.59
CA VAL A 178 -22.40 -3.92 -5.29
C VAL A 178 -23.63 -4.54 -4.63
N SER A 179 -24.70 -4.70 -5.41
CA SER A 179 -25.94 -5.31 -4.91
C SER A 179 -25.74 -6.78 -4.50
N ALA A 180 -25.00 -7.55 -5.30
CA ALA A 180 -24.68 -8.94 -4.99
C ALA A 180 -23.80 -9.06 -3.74
N ALA A 181 -22.76 -8.23 -3.65
CA ALA A 181 -21.82 -8.22 -2.52
C ALA A 181 -22.53 -7.83 -1.21
N LYS A 182 -23.38 -6.80 -1.22
CA LYS A 182 -24.15 -6.37 -0.03
C LYS A 182 -25.17 -7.39 0.47
N ARG A 183 -25.64 -8.31 -0.40
CA ARG A 183 -26.56 -9.39 0.01
C ARG A 183 -25.87 -10.57 0.69
N GLN A 184 -24.56 -10.66 0.65
CA GLN A 184 -23.82 -11.77 1.27
C GLN A 184 -23.92 -11.67 2.80
N PRO A 185 -24.36 -12.75 3.49
CA PRO A 185 -24.33 -12.75 4.94
C PRO A 185 -22.87 -12.90 5.42
N TRP A 186 -22.41 -11.93 6.17
CA TRP A 186 -21.12 -11.94 6.85
C TRP A 186 -21.22 -12.79 8.12
N THR A 187 -20.95 -14.09 8.04
CA THR A 187 -20.93 -15.00 9.20
C THR A 187 -19.62 -15.75 9.20
N GLU A 188 -19.05 -15.95 10.39
CA GLU A 188 -17.75 -16.61 10.63
C GLU A 188 -17.60 -17.98 9.94
N ASP A 189 -18.69 -18.70 9.74
CA ASP A 189 -18.71 -20.08 9.23
C ASP A 189 -18.86 -20.17 7.69
N LYS A 190 -18.90 -19.05 6.96
CA LYS A 190 -19.14 -19.08 5.51
C LYS A 190 -17.91 -18.71 4.71
N VAL A 191 -17.56 -19.59 3.77
CA VAL A 191 -16.61 -19.29 2.71
C VAL A 191 -17.08 -18.05 1.95
N GLU A 192 -16.21 -17.05 1.83
CA GLU A 192 -16.50 -15.83 1.08
C GLU A 192 -16.90 -16.16 -0.36
N SER A 193 -17.99 -15.56 -0.82
CA SER A 193 -18.41 -15.74 -2.21
C SER A 193 -17.52 -14.92 -3.14
N ILE A 194 -17.03 -15.58 -4.17
CA ILE A 194 -16.32 -14.94 -5.27
C ILE A 194 -17.33 -14.32 -6.22
N LEU A 195 -17.11 -13.07 -6.58
CA LEU A 195 -17.95 -12.35 -7.53
C LEU A 195 -17.72 -12.83 -8.97
N PRO A 196 -18.70 -12.67 -9.88
CA PRO A 196 -18.54 -13.07 -11.28
C PRO A 196 -17.40 -12.30 -11.97
N MET A 197 -16.33 -12.99 -12.36
CA MET A 197 -15.13 -12.39 -12.95
C MET A 197 -15.38 -11.68 -14.29
N ASN A 198 -16.38 -12.13 -15.05
CA ASN A 198 -16.80 -11.44 -16.27
C ASN A 198 -17.39 -10.04 -15.99
N LEU A 199 -17.97 -9.82 -14.82
CA LEU A 199 -18.48 -8.51 -14.42
C LEU A 199 -17.35 -7.64 -13.82
N THR A 200 -16.48 -8.21 -12.96
CA THR A 200 -15.34 -7.46 -12.41
C THR A 200 -14.40 -6.98 -13.49
N GLY A 201 -14.19 -7.76 -14.56
CA GLY A 201 -13.41 -7.36 -15.73
C GLY A 201 -13.98 -6.16 -16.49
N LEU A 202 -15.29 -5.92 -16.48
CA LEU A 202 -15.90 -4.73 -17.07
C LEU A 202 -15.56 -3.43 -16.33
N LEU A 203 -15.14 -3.54 -15.06
CA LEU A 203 -14.70 -2.41 -14.23
C LEU A 203 -13.21 -2.08 -14.39
N GLY A 204 -12.49 -2.76 -15.27
CA GLY A 204 -11.04 -2.62 -15.44
C GLY A 204 -10.22 -3.39 -14.40
N LEU A 205 -10.85 -4.21 -13.57
CA LEU A 205 -10.15 -5.13 -12.67
C LEU A 205 -9.67 -6.38 -13.46
N PRO A 206 -8.61 -7.08 -13.01
CA PRO A 206 -8.17 -8.29 -13.70
C PRO A 206 -9.27 -9.33 -13.81
N GLY A 207 -9.60 -9.73 -15.04
CA GLY A 207 -10.69 -10.66 -15.31
C GLY A 207 -10.37 -12.12 -14.97
N ASP A 208 -9.14 -12.41 -14.57
CA ASP A 208 -8.64 -13.72 -14.16
C ASP A 208 -8.32 -13.80 -12.65
N ALA A 209 -8.52 -12.72 -11.91
CA ALA A 209 -8.33 -12.68 -10.47
C ALA A 209 -9.65 -12.92 -9.72
N PRO A 210 -9.73 -13.91 -8.82
CA PRO A 210 -10.89 -14.09 -7.97
C PRO A 210 -11.04 -12.88 -7.05
N LEU A 211 -12.25 -12.33 -6.94
CA LEU A 211 -12.52 -11.17 -6.09
C LEU A 211 -13.69 -11.51 -5.15
N SER A 212 -13.41 -11.53 -3.85
CA SER A 212 -14.43 -11.77 -2.85
C SER A 212 -15.36 -10.57 -2.71
N ALA A 213 -16.60 -10.82 -2.31
CA ALA A 213 -17.61 -9.79 -2.09
C ALA A 213 -17.14 -8.75 -1.07
N ARG A 214 -16.49 -9.18 0.01
CA ARG A 214 -15.94 -8.29 1.04
C ARG A 214 -14.83 -7.41 0.48
N ARG A 215 -13.83 -8.02 -0.18
CA ARG A 215 -12.70 -7.26 -0.75
C ARG A 215 -13.18 -6.25 -1.79
N PHE A 216 -14.12 -6.65 -2.64
CA PHE A 216 -14.74 -5.74 -3.60
C PHE A 216 -15.38 -4.52 -2.92
N LEU A 217 -16.24 -4.75 -1.90
CA LEU A 217 -16.86 -3.64 -1.17
C LEU A 217 -15.84 -2.76 -0.44
N SER A 218 -14.73 -3.32 0.01
CA SER A 218 -13.65 -2.53 0.61
C SER A 218 -12.97 -1.63 -0.40
N LEU A 219 -12.60 -2.15 -1.57
CA LEU A 219 -11.93 -1.39 -2.64
C LEU A 219 -12.84 -0.29 -3.23
N VAL A 220 -14.09 -0.65 -3.62
CA VAL A 220 -14.99 0.32 -4.26
C VAL A 220 -15.74 1.22 -3.29
N SER A 221 -15.75 0.89 -2.01
CA SER A 221 -16.30 1.67 -0.90
C SER A 221 -17.61 2.43 -1.26
N PRO A 222 -18.70 1.72 -1.60
CA PRO A 222 -19.89 2.33 -2.21
C PRO A 222 -20.62 3.29 -1.25
N ASP A 223 -20.40 3.16 0.06
CA ASP A 223 -21.06 4.00 1.08
C ASP A 223 -20.20 5.22 1.49
N SER A 224 -19.06 5.44 0.82
CA SER A 224 -18.23 6.63 1.00
C SER A 224 -18.85 7.87 0.33
N PRO A 225 -18.57 9.07 0.85
CA PRO A 225 -17.66 9.38 1.96
C PRO A 225 -18.29 9.27 3.36
N GLN A 226 -19.56 8.90 3.49
CA GLN A 226 -20.28 8.86 4.78
C GLN A 226 -19.79 7.72 5.68
N ASN A 227 -19.58 6.54 5.09
CA ASN A 227 -19.07 5.34 5.76
C ASN A 227 -17.95 4.71 4.92
N PRO A 228 -16.72 5.29 4.95
CA PRO A 228 -15.60 4.78 4.17
C PRO A 228 -15.21 3.38 4.62
N ALA A 229 -15.04 2.47 3.66
CA ALA A 229 -14.51 1.15 3.92
C ALA A 229 -13.01 1.19 4.25
N GLN A 230 -12.44 0.03 4.58
CA GLN A 230 -11.06 -0.07 5.08
C GLN A 230 -10.03 0.43 4.07
N ASP A 231 -10.19 0.09 2.79
CA ASP A 231 -9.27 0.51 1.71
C ASP A 231 -9.46 1.98 1.30
N ASP A 232 -10.59 2.62 1.62
CA ASP A 232 -10.84 3.99 1.21
C ASP A 232 -10.14 5.00 2.14
N LEU A 233 -8.86 5.21 1.87
CA LEU A 233 -7.97 6.11 2.62
C LEU A 233 -7.59 7.37 1.83
N PHE A 234 -7.67 7.33 0.49
CA PHE A 234 -7.07 8.32 -0.39
C PHE A 234 -8.07 9.07 -1.27
N SER A 235 -9.37 8.80 -1.14
CA SER A 235 -10.38 9.51 -1.94
C SER A 235 -10.44 11.00 -1.62
N SER A 236 -10.56 11.81 -2.67
CA SER A 236 -10.48 13.28 -2.58
C SER A 236 -11.66 13.90 -1.83
N ASP A 237 -12.80 13.23 -1.78
CA ASP A 237 -14.03 13.66 -1.11
C ASP A 237 -14.16 13.19 0.36
N LEU A 238 -13.15 12.48 0.89
CA LEU A 238 -13.14 12.09 2.30
C LEU A 238 -13.13 13.33 3.21
N THR A 239 -13.81 13.22 4.34
CA THR A 239 -13.90 14.32 5.30
C THR A 239 -12.60 14.51 6.08
N ASP A 240 -12.37 15.72 6.61
CA ASP A 240 -11.22 15.97 7.49
C ASP A 240 -11.30 15.13 8.77
N LYS A 241 -12.51 14.81 9.24
CA LYS A 241 -12.72 13.85 10.33
C LYS A 241 -12.09 12.48 9.98
N ARG A 242 -12.36 11.97 8.76
CA ARG A 242 -11.76 10.70 8.32
C ARG A 242 -10.23 10.78 8.25
N HIS A 243 -9.66 11.89 7.77
CA HIS A 243 -8.21 12.08 7.79
C HIS A 243 -7.66 12.13 9.22
N GLN A 244 -8.36 12.70 10.18
CA GLN A 244 -7.98 12.66 11.61
C GLN A 244 -8.06 11.24 12.18
N GLU A 245 -9.00 10.42 11.75
CA GLU A 245 -9.14 9.02 12.15
C GLU A 245 -8.09 8.07 11.52
N THR A 246 -7.39 8.50 10.48
CA THR A 246 -6.36 7.74 9.75
C THR A 246 -4.99 8.39 9.90
N PHE A 247 -4.65 9.36 9.07
CA PHE A 247 -3.38 10.10 9.12
C PHE A 247 -3.10 10.72 10.50
N GLY A 248 -4.13 11.29 11.15
CA GLY A 248 -4.03 11.87 12.48
C GLY A 248 -3.77 10.87 13.61
N GLN A 249 -3.95 9.56 13.36
CA GLN A 249 -3.71 8.53 14.36
C GLN A 249 -2.30 7.92 14.33
N ILE A 250 -1.50 8.21 13.30
CA ILE A 250 -0.16 7.61 13.12
C ILE A 250 0.70 7.83 14.37
N GLY A 251 0.74 9.04 14.89
CA GLY A 251 1.56 9.38 16.08
C GLY A 251 1.06 8.70 17.36
N SER A 252 -0.26 8.63 17.56
CA SER A 252 -0.86 8.04 18.76
C SER A 252 -0.60 6.52 18.87
N ARG A 253 -0.41 5.84 17.76
CA ARG A 253 -0.10 4.40 17.74
C ARG A 253 1.34 4.09 18.14
N GLY A 254 2.26 5.07 18.05
CA GLY A 254 3.66 4.91 18.44
C GLY A 254 4.44 3.86 17.65
N ILE A 255 3.95 3.51 16.46
CA ILE A 255 4.60 2.52 15.56
C ILE A 255 5.69 3.21 14.75
N LEU A 256 5.47 4.42 14.27
CA LEU A 256 6.52 5.21 13.64
C LEU A 256 7.38 5.87 14.73
N SER A 257 8.71 5.82 14.57
CA SER A 257 9.64 6.48 15.49
C SER A 257 9.34 7.98 15.55
N SER A 258 9.34 8.56 16.74
CA SER A 258 9.09 9.99 16.95
C SER A 258 10.13 10.92 16.32
N LYS A 259 11.27 10.37 15.91
CA LYS A 259 12.33 11.10 15.18
C LYS A 259 12.19 10.99 13.67
N SER A 260 11.32 10.10 13.20
CA SER A 260 11.12 9.84 11.79
C SER A 260 10.10 10.80 11.18
N LYS A 261 10.26 11.05 9.89
CA LYS A 261 9.28 11.76 9.09
C LYS A 261 8.46 10.75 8.29
N PHE A 262 7.24 11.12 7.94
CA PHE A 262 6.41 10.36 7.01
C PHE A 262 6.57 10.94 5.61
N LEU A 263 6.98 10.12 4.63
CA LEU A 263 7.22 10.53 3.25
C LEU A 263 6.05 10.10 2.35
N VAL A 264 5.50 11.06 1.60
CA VAL A 264 4.43 10.83 0.63
C VAL A 264 4.86 11.32 -0.75
N LEU A 265 4.82 10.42 -1.74
CA LEU A 265 5.23 10.68 -3.13
C LEU A 265 4.03 10.42 -4.06
N TYR A 266 3.41 11.49 -4.55
CA TYR A 266 2.27 11.38 -5.46
C TYR A 266 2.73 11.48 -6.92
N SER A 267 2.36 10.53 -7.77
CA SER A 267 2.70 10.56 -9.20
C SER A 267 1.93 11.66 -9.92
N GLY A 268 2.67 12.59 -10.56
CA GLY A 268 2.09 13.79 -11.19
C GLY A 268 1.15 13.46 -12.34
N ASN A 269 1.51 12.49 -13.17
CA ASN A 269 0.75 12.03 -14.34
C ASN A 269 0.12 10.66 -14.11
N ASP A 270 -0.31 10.38 -12.87
CA ASP A 270 -0.93 9.12 -12.51
C ASP A 270 -2.21 8.88 -13.30
N GLU A 271 -2.24 7.84 -14.11
CA GLU A 271 -3.36 7.48 -15.00
C GLU A 271 -4.58 6.92 -14.28
N TYR A 272 -4.42 6.45 -13.04
CA TYR A 272 -5.52 6.02 -12.18
C TYR A 272 -6.11 7.15 -11.34
N CYS A 273 -5.42 8.28 -11.28
CA CYS A 273 -5.92 9.47 -10.59
C CYS A 273 -6.87 10.25 -11.49
N PRO A 274 -8.16 10.35 -11.14
CA PRO A 274 -9.12 11.09 -11.95
C PRO A 274 -8.77 12.57 -12.10
N PRO A 275 -9.17 13.22 -13.23
CA PRO A 275 -8.84 14.61 -13.50
C PRO A 275 -9.52 15.63 -12.57
N TRP A 276 -10.52 15.22 -11.79
CA TRP A 276 -11.18 16.09 -10.81
C TRP A 276 -10.43 16.16 -9.47
N VAL A 277 -9.39 15.35 -9.26
CA VAL A 277 -8.62 15.32 -8.01
C VAL A 277 -7.57 16.43 -8.02
N ASP A 278 -7.72 17.37 -7.12
CA ASP A 278 -6.67 18.35 -6.80
C ASP A 278 -5.64 17.69 -5.87
N LYS A 279 -4.54 17.23 -6.48
CA LYS A 279 -3.48 16.50 -5.78
C LYS A 279 -2.78 17.34 -4.72
N GLU A 280 -2.58 18.64 -4.99
CA GLU A 280 -1.91 19.55 -4.05
C GLU A 280 -2.78 19.80 -2.81
N ALA A 281 -4.05 20.13 -3.02
CA ALA A 281 -5.00 20.30 -1.93
C ALA A 281 -5.18 19.03 -1.10
N LEU A 282 -5.19 17.85 -1.75
CA LEU A 282 -5.30 16.56 -1.07
C LEU A 282 -4.08 16.27 -0.20
N LEU A 283 -2.87 16.48 -0.73
CA LEU A 283 -1.61 16.32 0.01
C LEU A 283 -1.55 17.27 1.22
N GLN A 284 -1.98 18.53 1.06
CA GLN A 284 -2.04 19.49 2.17
C GLN A 284 -2.97 19.02 3.29
N ARG A 285 -4.13 18.46 2.97
CA ARG A 285 -5.06 17.89 3.96
C ARG A 285 -4.45 16.71 4.71
N TRP A 286 -3.78 15.80 4.02
CA TRP A 286 -3.08 14.68 4.65
C TRP A 286 -1.93 15.14 5.54
N GLN A 287 -1.13 16.10 5.08
CA GLN A 287 -0.07 16.71 5.86
C GLN A 287 -0.61 17.33 7.15
N GLN A 288 -1.65 18.17 7.06
CA GLN A 288 -2.27 18.81 8.21
C GLN A 288 -2.78 17.78 9.24
N ALA A 289 -3.43 16.71 8.79
CA ALA A 289 -3.90 15.66 9.67
C ALA A 289 -2.73 14.90 10.34
N THR A 290 -1.69 14.57 9.58
CA THR A 290 -0.49 13.87 10.06
C THR A 290 0.25 14.69 11.13
N GLU A 291 0.49 15.97 10.86
CA GLU A 291 1.18 16.89 11.77
C GLU A 291 0.36 17.18 13.02
N ALA A 292 -0.95 17.35 12.88
CA ALA A 292 -1.87 17.46 14.02
C ALA A 292 -1.87 16.20 14.90
N GLY A 293 -1.61 15.03 14.31
CA GLY A 293 -1.41 13.75 15.00
C GLY A 293 -0.02 13.56 15.62
N GLY A 294 0.86 14.56 15.54
CA GLY A 294 2.19 14.56 16.18
C GLY A 294 3.29 13.84 15.39
N VAL A 295 3.09 13.59 14.09
CA VAL A 295 4.11 13.00 13.20
C VAL A 295 4.61 14.07 12.22
N SER A 296 5.91 14.17 12.05
CA SER A 296 6.53 15.10 11.10
C SER A 296 6.32 14.60 9.66
N TRP A 297 5.86 15.48 8.79
CA TRP A 297 5.79 15.27 7.35
C TRP A 297 7.13 15.64 6.69
N ASP A 298 7.61 14.82 5.75
CA ASP A 298 8.80 15.17 4.97
C ASP A 298 8.44 16.04 3.77
N ALA A 299 8.32 17.33 4.00
CA ALA A 299 8.02 18.29 2.94
C ALA A 299 9.21 18.53 1.98
N GLU A 300 10.43 18.20 2.39
CA GLU A 300 11.64 18.41 1.56
C GLU A 300 11.73 17.38 0.42
N ASN A 301 11.43 16.11 0.74
CA ASN A 301 11.52 15.02 -0.22
C ASN A 301 10.13 14.59 -0.73
N GLY A 302 9.05 14.96 -0.04
CA GLY A 302 7.67 14.59 -0.37
C GLY A 302 7.03 15.48 -1.44
N GLY A 303 5.75 15.17 -1.73
CA GLY A 303 4.91 15.91 -2.66
C GLY A 303 4.77 15.25 -4.02
N ILE A 304 4.46 16.06 -5.04
CA ILE A 304 4.20 15.57 -6.41
C ILE A 304 5.54 15.27 -7.11
N VAL A 305 5.65 14.07 -7.66
CA VAL A 305 6.74 13.65 -8.55
C VAL A 305 6.31 13.98 -9.98
N HIS A 306 6.78 15.12 -10.48
CA HIS A 306 6.36 15.64 -11.78
C HIS A 306 6.73 14.70 -12.92
N GLY A 307 5.78 14.50 -13.85
CA GLY A 307 5.97 13.63 -15.02
C GLY A 307 5.86 12.13 -14.74
N ALA A 308 5.89 11.71 -13.47
CA ALA A 308 5.75 10.29 -13.12
C ALA A 308 4.32 9.79 -13.41
N ILE A 309 4.21 8.69 -14.13
CA ILE A 309 2.99 7.88 -14.24
C ILE A 309 2.84 7.02 -12.96
N HIS A 310 1.79 6.23 -12.85
CA HIS A 310 1.48 5.46 -11.64
C HIS A 310 2.67 4.66 -11.10
N ASN A 311 3.27 3.81 -11.92
CA ASN A 311 4.41 2.97 -11.57
C ASN A 311 5.78 3.64 -11.78
N ALA A 312 5.80 4.94 -12.09
CA ALA A 312 6.99 5.74 -12.35
C ALA A 312 7.98 5.09 -13.36
N ASP A 313 7.45 4.46 -14.40
CA ASP A 313 8.27 3.98 -15.52
C ASP A 313 8.65 5.16 -16.43
N GLY A 314 9.94 5.37 -16.64
CA GLY A 314 10.48 6.46 -17.47
C GLY A 314 10.48 7.81 -16.74
N ASN A 315 9.66 8.77 -17.19
CA ASN A 315 9.66 10.13 -16.65
C ASN A 315 9.34 10.16 -15.15
N GLY A 316 10.11 10.96 -14.40
CA GLY A 316 9.95 11.09 -12.94
C GLY A 316 10.59 9.98 -12.12
N GLN A 317 11.09 8.88 -12.73
CA GLN A 317 11.68 7.76 -12.01
C GLN A 317 12.95 8.18 -11.25
N GLU A 318 13.85 8.92 -11.91
CA GLU A 318 15.08 9.40 -11.27
C GLU A 318 14.80 10.36 -10.11
N ASP A 319 13.82 11.26 -10.26
CA ASP A 319 13.42 12.17 -9.18
C ASP A 319 12.84 11.39 -8.00
N LEU A 320 11.95 10.43 -8.25
CA LEU A 320 11.39 9.53 -7.23
C LEU A 320 12.51 8.82 -6.46
N ILE A 321 13.41 8.15 -7.18
CA ILE A 321 14.52 7.40 -6.58
C ILE A 321 15.43 8.32 -5.76
N GLY A 322 15.76 9.52 -6.29
CA GLY A 322 16.56 10.51 -5.59
C GLY A 322 15.93 10.99 -4.30
N ARG A 323 14.62 11.23 -4.28
CA ARG A 323 13.86 11.61 -3.08
C ARG A 323 13.85 10.51 -2.03
N VAL A 324 13.61 9.26 -2.42
CA VAL A 324 13.69 8.10 -1.51
C VAL A 324 15.09 7.95 -0.93
N ALA A 325 16.14 8.07 -1.76
CA ALA A 325 17.52 7.95 -1.30
C ALA A 325 17.88 9.04 -0.27
N ARG A 326 17.51 10.32 -0.52
CA ARG A 326 17.72 11.41 0.43
C ARG A 326 16.95 11.21 1.74
N TYR A 327 15.70 10.76 1.64
CA TYR A 327 14.90 10.42 2.83
C TYR A 327 15.60 9.37 3.69
N LEU A 328 16.07 8.28 3.11
CA LEU A 328 16.77 7.21 3.82
C LEU A 328 18.09 7.68 4.45
N GLN A 329 18.78 8.64 3.83
CA GLN A 329 19.97 9.26 4.42
C GLN A 329 19.65 10.16 5.62
N SER A 330 18.45 10.71 5.70
CA SER A 330 18.02 11.62 6.79
C SER A 330 17.51 10.86 8.04
N ILE A 331 17.25 9.57 7.94
CA ILE A 331 16.88 8.70 9.03
C ILE A 331 18.16 8.17 9.70
#